data_a33757c2b143a152f9ff67ec6403e07b
#
_entry.id   a33757c2b143a152f9ff67ec6403e07b
#
_cell.length_a   1.000
_cell.length_b   1.000
_cell.length_c   1.000
_cell.angle_alpha   90.00
_cell.angle_beta   90.00
_cell.angle_gamma   90.00
#
_symmetry.space_group_name_H-M   'P 1'
#
loop_
_entity.id
_entity.type
_entity.pdbx_description
1 polymer ?
#
loop_
_entity_poly.entity_id
_entity_poly.type
_entity_poly.pdbx_seq_one_letter_code
_entity_poly.pdbx_strand_id
1 'polypeptide(L)'
;MVQLKYALTLLCLLSWQAYADFPVAKALFEKQEYALAKPQLETLAELGHLEAQFLLSRMYAEGLGVEPDMNLAYAWTLIAKDRNHPKAEEQYRELRTKLPSRREGKEVFTSLNNQFGKAALEGNLYPTANRYVQANSRVKAISQSEPEYPGYFERAGIAAWAVVHYDITEDGKTDNVNVVASFPVDSINEYVVKAVQSWRFEPPKDLYGTPVRMEMQAHTFRIKAYATAKTRKFERENQEYLDAILAAAKAESAKYQYLYALLAENRIISGADALPWYLQSAINGYAPAQYRMAQCLVTGNGCNRDQNKAVNWLAISADSGDAKAAYLLAQELLDSNNVNYNPHKAAGYLEVAALQEYMPAIADYAALLAMSDDPTLRDPNKAFRLAEQGRAIDANNPNLLSTLGVAFIELGQQGRGESMLRQALEEARSRNWTIQNFEDLLADYQTASAGTN
;
A
#
# COMPACT_ATOMS: atom_id res chain seq x y z
N MET A 1 7.96 -36.80 -13.42
CA MET A 1 9.05 -35.80 -13.37
C MET A 1 8.93 -34.65 -14.38
N VAL A 2 8.10 -34.73 -15.41
CA VAL A 2 7.90 -33.66 -16.41
C VAL A 2 6.88 -32.62 -15.97
N GLN A 3 5.87 -32.98 -15.17
CA GLN A 3 4.85 -32.04 -14.68
C GLN A 3 5.36 -31.09 -13.57
N LEU A 4 6.42 -31.42 -12.86
CA LEU A 4 6.99 -30.52 -11.83
C LEU A 4 7.82 -29.38 -12.41
N LYS A 5 8.35 -29.52 -13.63
CA LYS A 5 9.13 -28.47 -14.30
C LYS A 5 8.25 -27.34 -14.86
N TYR A 6 7.00 -27.65 -15.25
CA TYR A 6 6.07 -26.63 -15.74
C TYR A 6 5.41 -25.82 -14.61
N ALA A 7 5.23 -26.40 -13.42
CA ALA A 7 4.75 -25.67 -12.26
C ALA A 7 5.77 -24.65 -11.73
N LEU A 8 7.07 -24.99 -11.76
CA LEU A 8 8.13 -24.05 -11.35
C LEU A 8 8.34 -22.90 -12.37
N THR A 9 8.14 -23.16 -13.68
CA THR A 9 8.22 -22.10 -14.69
C THR A 9 7.03 -21.16 -14.66
N LEU A 10 5.84 -21.62 -14.29
CA LEU A 10 4.65 -20.75 -14.10
C LEU A 10 4.76 -19.92 -12.83
N LEU A 11 5.32 -20.46 -11.73
CA LEU A 11 5.57 -19.69 -10.51
C LEU A 11 6.64 -18.60 -10.70
N CYS A 12 7.64 -18.84 -11.55
CA CYS A 12 8.64 -17.82 -11.91
C CYS A 12 8.06 -16.71 -12.82
N LEU A 13 7.00 -16.98 -13.58
CA LEU A 13 6.35 -15.97 -14.43
C LEU A 13 5.35 -15.10 -13.66
N LEU A 14 4.80 -15.57 -12.54
CA LEU A 14 3.92 -14.79 -11.66
C LEU A 14 4.69 -13.88 -10.67
N SER A 15 5.98 -14.14 -10.45
CA SER A 15 6.82 -13.30 -9.59
C SER A 15 7.53 -12.14 -10.33
N TRP A 16 7.27 -11.97 -11.62
CA TRP A 16 7.86 -10.92 -12.46
C TRP A 16 6.86 -9.83 -12.91
N GLN A 17 5.76 -9.64 -12.20
CA GLN A 17 5.14 -8.32 -12.18
C GLN A 17 6.01 -7.42 -11.30
N ALA A 18 7.22 -7.18 -11.79
CA ALA A 18 8.17 -6.28 -11.16
C ALA A 18 7.54 -4.88 -11.14
N TYR A 19 7.47 -4.30 -9.97
CA TYR A 19 7.19 -2.89 -9.74
C TYR A 19 7.70 -2.04 -10.91
N ALA A 20 6.84 -1.21 -11.50
CA ALA A 20 7.29 -0.24 -12.47
C ALA A 20 8.20 0.75 -11.73
N ASP A 21 9.51 0.56 -11.84
CA ASP A 21 10.55 1.43 -11.27
C ASP A 21 11.21 2.15 -12.43
N PHE A 22 11.16 3.48 -12.43
CA PHE A 22 11.65 4.25 -13.55
C PHE A 22 13.16 4.01 -13.87
N PRO A 23 14.09 3.98 -12.92
CA PRO A 23 15.46 3.58 -13.18
C PRO A 23 15.61 2.23 -13.89
N VAL A 24 14.80 1.24 -13.51
CA VAL A 24 14.79 -0.09 -14.13
C VAL A 24 14.22 -0.01 -15.55
N ALA A 25 13.06 0.62 -15.73
CA ALA A 25 12.43 0.79 -17.03
C ALA A 25 13.34 1.53 -18.04
N LYS A 26 14.02 2.58 -17.57
CA LYS A 26 14.99 3.35 -18.34
C LYS A 26 16.21 2.50 -18.72
N ALA A 27 16.77 1.74 -17.78
CA ALA A 27 17.90 0.85 -18.04
C ALA A 27 17.55 -0.23 -19.08
N LEU A 28 16.33 -0.80 -19.01
CA LEU A 28 15.84 -1.74 -20.02
C LEU A 28 15.72 -1.07 -21.40
N PHE A 29 15.18 0.15 -21.45
CA PHE A 29 15.09 0.93 -22.68
C PHE A 29 16.47 1.21 -23.29
N GLU A 30 17.45 1.63 -22.48
CA GLU A 30 18.83 1.91 -22.93
C GLU A 30 19.57 0.65 -23.42
N LYS A 31 19.25 -0.52 -22.83
CA LYS A 31 19.73 -1.83 -23.31
C LYS A 31 18.99 -2.37 -24.54
N GLN A 32 18.02 -1.62 -25.06
CA GLN A 32 17.15 -2.03 -26.17
C GLN A 32 16.26 -3.25 -25.86
N GLU A 33 16.04 -3.55 -24.57
CA GLU A 33 15.11 -4.58 -24.10
C GLU A 33 13.66 -4.03 -24.06
N TYR A 34 13.21 -3.55 -25.23
CA TYR A 34 11.97 -2.75 -25.35
C TYR A 34 10.71 -3.49 -24.94
N ALA A 35 10.65 -4.80 -25.20
CA ALA A 35 9.49 -5.63 -24.80
C ALA A 35 9.30 -5.69 -23.29
N LEU A 36 10.39 -5.58 -22.51
CA LEU A 36 10.35 -5.52 -21.04
C LEU A 36 10.20 -4.08 -20.52
N ALA A 37 10.76 -3.10 -21.22
CA ALA A 37 10.66 -1.69 -20.86
C ALA A 37 9.24 -1.13 -21.05
N LYS A 38 8.56 -1.52 -22.14
CA LYS A 38 7.27 -0.94 -22.55
C LYS A 38 6.21 -0.99 -21.46
N PRO A 39 5.83 -2.14 -20.87
CA PRO A 39 4.76 -2.18 -19.87
C PRO A 39 5.08 -1.33 -18.64
N GLN A 40 6.34 -1.26 -18.23
CA GLN A 40 6.75 -0.41 -17.10
C GLN A 40 6.67 1.08 -17.47
N LEU A 41 7.11 1.46 -18.66
CA LEU A 41 7.02 2.84 -19.15
C LEU A 41 5.55 3.27 -19.33
N GLU A 42 4.66 2.39 -19.78
CA GLU A 42 3.22 2.67 -19.87
C GLU A 42 2.64 2.98 -18.50
N THR A 43 2.83 2.10 -17.51
CA THR A 43 2.39 2.35 -16.13
C THR A 43 2.91 3.68 -15.57
N LEU A 44 4.20 3.95 -15.73
CA LEU A 44 4.81 5.20 -15.24
C LEU A 44 4.30 6.44 -15.99
N ALA A 45 4.08 6.36 -17.30
CA ALA A 45 3.54 7.45 -18.10
C ALA A 45 2.11 7.81 -17.72
N GLU A 46 1.29 6.80 -17.42
CA GLU A 46 -0.08 6.95 -16.94
C GLU A 46 -0.13 7.61 -15.55
N LEU A 47 0.86 7.35 -14.69
CA LEU A 47 1.05 8.07 -13.43
C LEU A 47 1.57 9.50 -13.61
N GLY A 48 1.97 9.85 -14.83
CA GLY A 48 2.49 11.16 -15.17
C GLY A 48 4.00 11.29 -15.03
N HIS A 49 4.75 10.20 -15.09
CA HIS A 49 6.21 10.29 -15.13
C HIS A 49 6.68 10.92 -16.46
N LEU A 50 7.27 12.11 -16.38
CA LEU A 50 7.55 12.96 -17.53
C LEU A 50 8.47 12.30 -18.56
N GLU A 51 9.58 11.71 -18.10
CA GLU A 51 10.52 11.02 -18.99
C GLU A 51 9.91 9.74 -19.57
N ALA A 52 9.08 9.00 -18.83
CA ALA A 52 8.40 7.81 -19.34
C ALA A 52 7.41 8.18 -20.46
N GLN A 53 6.66 9.28 -20.33
CA GLN A 53 5.79 9.81 -21.40
C GLN A 53 6.59 10.13 -22.65
N PHE A 54 7.78 10.72 -22.50
CA PHE A 54 8.67 11.03 -23.61
C PHE A 54 9.29 9.76 -24.24
N LEU A 55 9.73 8.79 -23.44
CA LEU A 55 10.27 7.52 -23.95
C LEU A 55 9.21 6.70 -24.69
N LEU A 56 7.96 6.66 -24.22
CA LEU A 56 6.86 6.05 -24.97
C LEU A 56 6.64 6.72 -26.32
N SER A 57 6.68 8.04 -26.37
CA SER A 57 6.52 8.76 -27.65
C SER A 57 7.60 8.35 -28.64
N ARG A 58 8.84 8.12 -28.17
CA ARG A 58 9.93 7.61 -29.01
C ARG A 58 9.69 6.17 -29.45
N MET A 59 9.22 5.30 -28.55
CA MET A 59 8.91 3.91 -28.91
C MET A 59 7.93 3.83 -30.07
N TYR A 60 6.85 4.59 -30.03
CA TYR A 60 5.86 4.63 -31.11
C TYR A 60 6.36 5.35 -32.36
N ALA A 61 7.22 6.38 -32.23
CA ALA A 61 7.78 7.09 -33.38
C ALA A 61 8.79 6.27 -34.16
N GLU A 62 9.65 5.52 -33.48
CA GLU A 62 10.79 4.80 -34.03
C GLU A 62 10.52 3.29 -34.21
N GLY A 63 9.35 2.78 -33.73
CA GLY A 63 9.02 1.36 -33.78
C GLY A 63 9.84 0.50 -32.81
N LEU A 64 10.20 1.06 -31.64
CA LEU A 64 11.07 0.38 -30.68
C LEU A 64 10.27 -0.61 -29.84
N GLY A 65 10.26 -1.89 -30.25
CA GLY A 65 9.51 -2.96 -29.58
C GLY A 65 7.98 -2.87 -29.72
N VAL A 66 7.50 -2.00 -30.58
CA VAL A 66 6.09 -1.81 -30.92
C VAL A 66 5.94 -1.53 -32.42
N GLU A 67 4.75 -1.78 -32.97
CA GLU A 67 4.43 -1.27 -34.28
C GLU A 67 4.42 0.28 -34.26
N PRO A 68 5.05 0.94 -35.25
CA PRO A 68 5.08 2.40 -35.32
C PRO A 68 3.67 2.98 -35.37
N ASP A 69 3.39 3.96 -34.50
CA ASP A 69 2.14 4.72 -34.50
C ASP A 69 2.44 6.22 -34.32
N MET A 70 2.37 6.95 -35.43
CA MET A 70 2.66 8.38 -35.45
C MET A 70 1.64 9.21 -34.66
N ASN A 71 0.39 8.75 -34.53
CA ASN A 71 -0.65 9.45 -33.77
C ASN A 71 -0.39 9.31 -32.27
N LEU A 72 -0.05 8.11 -31.78
CA LEU A 72 0.33 7.88 -30.39
C LEU A 72 1.65 8.59 -30.05
N ALA A 73 2.66 8.50 -30.92
CA ALA A 73 3.92 9.22 -30.75
C ALA A 73 3.70 10.74 -30.61
N TYR A 74 2.89 11.32 -31.47
CA TYR A 74 2.56 12.73 -31.42
C TYR A 74 1.80 13.10 -30.13
N ALA A 75 0.84 12.28 -29.74
CA ALA A 75 0.03 12.55 -28.55
C ALA A 75 0.86 12.53 -27.26
N TRP A 76 1.69 11.50 -27.04
CA TRP A 76 2.60 11.43 -25.90
C TRP A 76 3.65 12.55 -25.92
N THR A 77 4.17 12.90 -27.11
CA THR A 77 5.09 14.05 -27.24
C THR A 77 4.43 15.35 -26.80
N LEU A 78 3.17 15.59 -27.17
CA LEU A 78 2.44 16.80 -26.77
C LEU A 78 2.21 16.82 -25.25
N ILE A 79 1.81 15.70 -24.64
CA ILE A 79 1.63 15.61 -23.19
C ILE A 79 2.95 15.93 -22.46
N ALA A 80 4.07 15.35 -22.92
CA ALA A 80 5.39 15.64 -22.36
C ALA A 80 5.81 17.11 -22.58
N LYS A 81 5.49 17.68 -23.74
CA LYS A 81 5.75 19.09 -24.06
C LYS A 81 4.97 20.05 -23.17
N ASP A 82 3.69 19.80 -22.95
CA ASP A 82 2.83 20.65 -22.10
C ASP A 82 3.31 20.64 -20.63
N ARG A 83 4.13 19.65 -20.27
CA ARG A 83 4.80 19.54 -18.95
C ARG A 83 6.28 19.98 -19.00
N ASN A 84 6.69 20.66 -20.07
CA ASN A 84 8.04 21.22 -20.26
C ASN A 84 9.17 20.19 -20.31
N HIS A 85 8.95 19.03 -20.90
CA HIS A 85 10.06 18.08 -21.16
C HIS A 85 11.06 18.70 -22.13
N PRO A 86 12.38 18.70 -21.83
CA PRO A 86 13.38 19.50 -22.56
C PRO A 86 13.53 19.15 -24.04
N LYS A 87 13.29 17.89 -24.42
CA LYS A 87 13.42 17.40 -25.80
C LYS A 87 12.09 17.32 -26.56
N ALA A 88 10.96 17.52 -25.89
CA ALA A 88 9.64 17.29 -26.49
C ALA A 88 9.29 18.32 -27.57
N GLU A 89 9.77 19.55 -27.48
CA GLU A 89 9.53 20.59 -28.50
C GLU A 89 10.17 20.23 -29.84
N GLU A 90 11.39 19.70 -29.82
CA GLU A 90 12.11 19.27 -31.04
C GLU A 90 11.38 18.09 -31.68
N GLN A 91 11.09 17.05 -30.91
CA GLN A 91 10.36 15.87 -31.39
C GLN A 91 8.96 16.22 -31.91
N TYR A 92 8.25 17.14 -31.27
CA TYR A 92 6.95 17.63 -31.73
C TYR A 92 7.05 18.24 -33.14
N ARG A 93 8.04 19.09 -33.40
CA ARG A 93 8.24 19.71 -34.72
C ARG A 93 8.47 18.66 -35.80
N GLU A 94 9.27 17.63 -35.50
CA GLU A 94 9.52 16.53 -36.41
C GLU A 94 8.27 15.71 -36.69
N LEU A 95 7.59 15.21 -35.64
CA LEU A 95 6.41 14.35 -35.75
C LEU A 95 5.25 15.05 -36.46
N ARG A 96 5.07 16.36 -36.21
CA ARG A 96 4.02 17.16 -36.87
C ARG A 96 4.11 17.12 -38.40
N THR A 97 5.30 16.95 -38.95
CA THR A 97 5.48 16.86 -40.40
C THR A 97 5.27 15.47 -40.98
N LYS A 98 5.34 14.43 -40.09
CA LYS A 98 5.22 13.01 -40.47
C LYS A 98 3.81 12.46 -40.20
N LEU A 99 2.92 13.22 -39.56
CA LEU A 99 1.55 12.78 -39.26
C LEU A 99 0.77 12.47 -40.54
N PRO A 100 0.17 11.26 -40.65
CA PRO A 100 -0.72 10.92 -41.78
C PRO A 100 -1.93 11.83 -41.83
N SER A 101 -2.51 12.14 -40.67
CA SER A 101 -3.67 13.01 -40.50
C SER A 101 -3.55 13.87 -39.25
N ARG A 102 -3.55 15.20 -39.41
CA ARG A 102 -3.53 16.12 -38.27
C ARG A 102 -4.80 16.02 -37.41
N ARG A 103 -5.92 15.66 -38.01
CA ARG A 103 -7.20 15.49 -37.31
C ARG A 103 -7.12 14.29 -36.38
N GLU A 104 -6.71 13.12 -36.89
CA GLU A 104 -6.55 11.91 -36.09
C GLU A 104 -5.53 12.06 -34.97
N GLY A 105 -4.36 12.65 -35.28
CA GLY A 105 -3.34 12.94 -34.24
C GLY A 105 -3.88 13.84 -33.12
N LYS A 106 -4.74 14.83 -33.45
CA LYS A 106 -5.39 15.67 -32.45
C LYS A 106 -6.47 14.91 -31.65
N GLU A 107 -7.21 14.04 -32.29
CA GLU A 107 -8.22 13.20 -31.62
C GLU A 107 -7.56 12.26 -30.60
N VAL A 108 -6.47 11.56 -30.99
CA VAL A 108 -5.69 10.71 -30.09
C VAL A 108 -5.06 11.52 -28.95
N PHE A 109 -4.47 12.67 -29.24
CA PHE A 109 -3.95 13.56 -28.19
C PHE A 109 -5.05 13.98 -27.20
N THR A 110 -6.20 14.38 -27.68
CA THR A 110 -7.31 14.80 -26.80
C THR A 110 -7.76 13.66 -25.90
N SER A 111 -7.86 12.44 -26.43
CA SER A 111 -8.22 11.25 -25.65
C SER A 111 -7.21 10.96 -24.56
N LEU A 112 -5.91 10.90 -24.89
CA LEU A 112 -4.85 10.64 -23.92
C LEU A 112 -4.68 11.77 -22.91
N ASN A 113 -4.75 13.04 -23.36
CA ASN A 113 -4.61 14.18 -22.48
C ASN A 113 -5.74 14.31 -21.45
N ASN A 114 -6.95 13.87 -21.81
CA ASN A 114 -8.08 13.81 -20.87
C ASN A 114 -7.92 12.72 -19.80
N GLN A 115 -7.01 11.78 -20.00
CA GLN A 115 -6.73 10.69 -19.04
C GLN A 115 -5.40 10.94 -18.29
N PHE A 116 -4.35 11.31 -18.99
CA PHE A 116 -2.96 11.32 -18.48
C PHE A 116 -2.28 12.67 -18.62
N GLY A 117 -2.99 13.69 -19.08
CA GLY A 117 -2.51 15.07 -19.10
C GLY A 117 -2.47 15.69 -17.70
N LYS A 118 -1.74 16.81 -17.56
CA LYS A 118 -1.54 17.49 -16.27
C LYS A 118 -2.85 17.75 -15.52
N ALA A 119 -3.85 18.33 -16.17
CA ALA A 119 -5.13 18.68 -15.55
C ALA A 119 -5.90 17.41 -15.10
N ALA A 120 -5.86 16.34 -15.88
CA ALA A 120 -6.50 15.08 -15.54
C ALA A 120 -5.85 14.44 -14.32
N LEU A 121 -4.52 14.40 -14.26
CA LEU A 121 -3.77 13.86 -13.12
C LEU A 121 -3.99 14.70 -11.84
N GLU A 122 -3.98 16.03 -11.95
CA GLU A 122 -4.30 16.92 -10.82
C GLU A 122 -5.74 16.74 -10.34
N GLY A 123 -6.68 16.50 -11.26
CA GLY A 123 -8.10 16.28 -10.97
C GLY A 123 -8.40 14.93 -10.35
N ASN A 124 -7.77 13.85 -10.85
CA ASN A 124 -8.17 12.48 -10.56
C ASN A 124 -7.18 11.69 -9.70
N LEU A 125 -5.94 12.17 -9.55
CA LEU A 125 -4.89 11.40 -8.90
C LEU A 125 -4.08 12.20 -7.86
N TYR A 126 -3.53 13.36 -8.23
CA TYR A 126 -2.58 14.07 -7.38
C TYR A 126 -3.24 14.70 -6.16
N PRO A 127 -2.69 14.48 -4.95
CA PRO A 127 -3.21 15.09 -3.74
C PRO A 127 -2.94 16.61 -3.73
N THR A 128 -3.84 17.36 -3.10
CA THR A 128 -3.63 18.79 -2.80
C THR A 128 -3.13 18.92 -1.37
N ALA A 129 -2.00 19.61 -1.17
CA ALA A 129 -1.42 19.80 0.15
C ALA A 129 -2.42 20.48 1.11
N ASN A 130 -2.51 19.96 2.32
CA ASN A 130 -3.24 20.58 3.41
C ASN A 130 -2.25 21.19 4.39
N ARG A 131 -2.38 22.49 4.65
CA ARG A 131 -1.57 23.19 5.65
C ARG A 131 -1.99 22.89 7.09
N TYR A 132 -3.19 22.36 7.28
CA TYR A 132 -3.71 21.97 8.58
C TYR A 132 -3.47 20.47 8.78
N VAL A 133 -2.47 20.14 9.57
CA VAL A 133 -2.36 18.79 10.13
C VAL A 133 -3.58 18.61 11.02
N GLN A 134 -4.61 17.90 10.55
CA GLN A 134 -5.65 17.42 11.44
C GLN A 134 -4.93 16.57 12.48
N ALA A 135 -5.07 16.95 13.75
CA ALA A 135 -4.66 16.07 14.83
C ALA A 135 -5.45 14.77 14.63
N ASN A 136 -4.78 13.73 14.12
CA ASN A 136 -5.37 12.41 14.07
C ASN A 136 -5.89 12.14 15.46
N SER A 137 -7.08 11.55 15.57
CA SER A 137 -7.56 10.94 16.79
C SER A 137 -6.52 9.89 17.18
N ARG A 138 -5.52 10.32 17.95
CA ARG A 138 -4.47 9.41 18.43
C ARG A 138 -5.16 8.40 19.29
N VAL A 139 -5.06 7.14 18.90
CA VAL A 139 -5.46 6.05 19.78
C VAL A 139 -4.73 6.24 21.10
N LYS A 140 -5.45 6.20 22.20
CA LYS A 140 -4.86 6.45 23.51
C LYS A 140 -3.95 5.29 23.89
N ALA A 141 -2.71 5.61 24.20
CA ALA A 141 -1.77 4.63 24.71
C ALA A 141 -2.13 4.23 26.15
N ILE A 142 -2.20 2.92 26.40
CA ILE A 142 -2.31 2.35 27.74
C ILE A 142 -0.91 2.20 28.34
N SER A 143 0.05 1.69 27.55
CA SER A 143 1.44 1.59 27.94
C SER A 143 2.36 1.81 26.73
N GLN A 144 3.34 2.67 26.89
CA GLN A 144 4.41 2.92 25.94
C GLN A 144 5.74 2.98 26.69
N SER A 145 6.49 1.87 26.68
CA SER A 145 7.82 1.82 27.28
C SER A 145 8.85 2.47 26.36
N GLU A 146 9.79 3.18 26.94
CA GLU A 146 10.99 3.59 26.21
C GLU A 146 11.89 2.39 25.95
N PRO A 147 12.69 2.38 24.87
CA PRO A 147 13.66 1.33 24.61
C PRO A 147 14.73 1.24 25.73
N GLU A 148 14.99 0.03 26.19
CA GLU A 148 16.04 -0.24 27.17
C GLU A 148 17.40 -0.32 26.46
N TYR A 149 18.08 0.80 26.32
CA TYR A 149 19.41 0.84 25.73
C TYR A 149 20.48 0.36 26.72
N PRO A 150 21.54 -0.35 26.23
CA PRO A 150 22.67 -0.71 27.06
C PRO A 150 23.35 0.53 27.67
N GLY A 151 23.73 0.49 28.94
CA GLY A 151 24.34 1.64 29.63
C GLY A 151 25.66 2.14 29.03
N TYR A 152 26.24 1.41 28.06
CA TYR A 152 27.40 1.91 27.31
C TYR A 152 27.04 3.04 26.36
N PHE A 153 25.78 3.18 25.88
CA PHE A 153 25.34 4.29 25.05
C PHE A 153 25.51 5.62 25.80
N GLU A 154 25.04 5.67 27.04
CA GLU A 154 25.20 6.86 27.88
C GLU A 154 26.69 7.15 28.20
N ARG A 155 27.44 6.11 28.65
CA ARG A 155 28.87 6.25 28.97
C ARG A 155 29.71 6.62 27.76
N ALA A 156 29.32 6.14 26.57
CA ALA A 156 30.00 6.46 25.33
C ALA A 156 29.54 7.79 24.72
N GLY A 157 28.48 8.44 25.25
CA GLY A 157 27.91 9.66 24.69
C GLY A 157 27.41 9.47 23.26
N ILE A 158 26.76 8.34 22.99
CA ILE A 158 26.27 8.00 21.66
C ILE A 158 24.92 8.70 21.44
N ALA A 159 24.85 9.54 20.39
CA ALA A 159 23.59 10.04 19.87
C ALA A 159 23.09 9.07 18.79
N ALA A 160 21.77 8.91 18.71
CA ALA A 160 21.13 8.09 17.69
C ALA A 160 19.68 8.52 17.47
N TRP A 161 19.12 8.16 16.34
CA TRP A 161 17.69 8.23 16.10
C TRP A 161 17.19 7.03 15.28
N ALA A 162 15.91 6.69 15.43
CA ALA A 162 15.24 5.72 14.58
C ALA A 162 13.80 6.14 14.33
N VAL A 163 13.34 5.92 13.10
CA VAL A 163 11.94 6.03 12.71
C VAL A 163 11.38 4.61 12.57
N VAL A 164 10.35 4.30 13.34
CA VAL A 164 9.69 3.00 13.33
C VAL A 164 8.27 3.14 12.83
N HIS A 165 7.87 2.21 11.95
CA HIS A 165 6.47 1.99 11.58
C HIS A 165 5.94 0.78 12.33
N TYR A 166 4.66 0.83 12.68
CA TYR A 166 3.94 -0.27 13.32
C TYR A 166 2.44 -0.12 13.04
N ASP A 167 1.72 -1.22 13.14
CA ASP A 167 0.27 -1.23 13.11
C ASP A 167 -0.27 -1.38 14.54
N ILE A 168 -1.52 -0.97 14.78
CA ILE A 168 -2.25 -1.24 16.01
C ILE A 168 -3.40 -2.17 15.64
N THR A 169 -3.43 -3.36 16.25
CA THR A 169 -4.47 -4.35 16.01
C THR A 169 -5.80 -3.93 16.66
N GLU A 170 -6.87 -4.62 16.30
CA GLU A 170 -8.21 -4.46 16.86
C GLU A 170 -8.24 -4.66 18.39
N ASP A 171 -7.26 -5.39 18.94
CA ASP A 171 -7.07 -5.60 20.38
C ASP A 171 -6.17 -4.54 21.05
N GLY A 172 -5.69 -3.54 20.29
CA GLY A 172 -4.79 -2.52 20.79
C GLY A 172 -3.35 -2.97 21.01
N LYS A 173 -2.93 -4.11 20.42
CA LYS A 173 -1.55 -4.57 20.38
C LYS A 173 -0.82 -3.96 19.18
N THR A 174 0.49 -3.88 19.27
CA THR A 174 1.31 -3.50 18.11
C THR A 174 1.65 -4.72 17.26
N ASP A 175 1.69 -4.51 15.94
CA ASP A 175 2.01 -5.51 14.94
C ASP A 175 2.83 -4.88 13.80
N ASN A 176 3.40 -5.69 12.88
CA ASN A 176 4.20 -5.23 11.75
C ASN A 176 5.26 -4.18 12.10
N VAL A 177 5.90 -4.35 13.26
CA VAL A 177 6.89 -3.39 13.77
C VAL A 177 8.15 -3.44 12.91
N ASN A 178 8.45 -2.34 12.23
CA ASN A 178 9.60 -2.24 11.34
C ASN A 178 10.33 -0.90 11.51
N VAL A 179 11.66 -0.94 11.69
CA VAL A 179 12.50 0.26 11.64
C VAL A 179 12.76 0.62 10.20
N VAL A 180 12.22 1.75 9.77
CA VAL A 180 12.31 2.22 8.37
C VAL A 180 13.63 2.93 8.11
N ALA A 181 14.13 3.65 9.12
CA ALA A 181 15.40 4.35 9.06
C ALA A 181 15.98 4.56 10.46
N SER A 182 17.29 4.48 10.58
CA SER A 182 18.02 4.78 11.82
C SER A 182 19.40 5.34 11.53
N PHE A 183 19.94 6.09 12.49
CA PHE A 183 21.32 6.54 12.43
C PHE A 183 21.94 6.60 13.85
N PRO A 184 23.15 6.08 14.07
CA PRO A 184 23.93 5.23 13.13
C PRO A 184 23.13 4.00 12.69
N VAL A 185 23.32 3.58 11.43
CA VAL A 185 22.51 2.51 10.82
C VAL A 185 22.51 1.26 11.72
N ASP A 186 21.32 0.73 11.94
CA ASP A 186 21.01 -0.49 12.73
C ASP A 186 21.45 -0.47 14.21
N SER A 187 22.06 0.60 14.69
CA SER A 187 22.67 0.64 16.03
C SER A 187 21.69 0.49 17.20
N ILE A 188 20.43 0.90 17.01
CA ILE A 188 19.39 0.86 18.06
C ILE A 188 18.13 0.09 17.66
N ASN A 189 18.12 -0.53 16.48
CA ASN A 189 16.92 -1.10 15.89
C ASN A 189 16.29 -2.20 16.77
N GLU A 190 17.09 -3.13 17.30
CA GLU A 190 16.57 -4.21 18.13
C GLU A 190 15.89 -3.72 19.42
N TYR A 191 16.43 -2.69 20.06
CA TYR A 191 15.87 -2.09 21.28
C TYR A 191 14.56 -1.37 20.99
N VAL A 192 14.51 -0.65 19.87
CA VAL A 192 13.31 0.07 19.39
C VAL A 192 12.20 -0.92 19.06
N VAL A 193 12.49 -1.97 18.28
CA VAL A 193 11.52 -3.00 17.90
C VAL A 193 10.95 -3.67 19.15
N LYS A 194 11.81 -4.10 20.08
CA LYS A 194 11.40 -4.74 21.35
C LYS A 194 10.49 -3.83 22.18
N ALA A 195 10.83 -2.55 22.29
CA ALA A 195 10.02 -1.58 23.02
C ALA A 195 8.64 -1.42 22.36
N VAL A 196 8.58 -1.19 21.05
CA VAL A 196 7.31 -0.99 20.33
C VAL A 196 6.43 -2.24 20.38
N GLN A 197 6.98 -3.44 20.29
CA GLN A 197 6.24 -4.71 20.43
C GLN A 197 5.56 -4.87 21.79
N SER A 198 6.10 -4.22 22.83
CA SER A 198 5.50 -4.24 24.18
C SER A 198 4.38 -3.22 24.38
N TRP A 199 4.23 -2.26 23.47
CA TRP A 199 3.24 -1.19 23.61
C TRP A 199 1.82 -1.72 23.58
N ARG A 200 0.94 -1.03 24.30
CA ARG A 200 -0.50 -1.32 24.32
C ARG A 200 -1.28 -0.04 24.19
N PHE A 201 -2.35 -0.12 23.43
CA PHE A 201 -3.26 0.98 23.13
C PHE A 201 -4.69 0.60 23.49
N GLU A 202 -5.56 1.58 23.69
CA GLU A 202 -7.00 1.33 23.65
C GLU A 202 -7.34 0.78 22.26
N PRO A 203 -8.21 -0.26 22.14
CA PRO A 203 -8.64 -0.75 20.85
C PRO A 203 -9.12 0.37 19.93
N PRO A 204 -8.52 0.54 18.72
CA PRO A 204 -9.01 1.52 17.78
C PRO A 204 -10.43 1.18 17.37
N LYS A 205 -11.29 2.19 17.20
CA LYS A 205 -12.69 1.98 16.82
C LYS A 205 -13.07 2.89 15.67
N ASP A 206 -13.94 2.39 14.80
CA ASP A 206 -14.59 3.20 13.78
C ASP A 206 -15.66 4.12 14.40
N LEU A 207 -16.40 4.84 13.55
CA LEU A 207 -17.48 5.74 13.95
C LEU A 207 -18.67 5.01 14.60
N TYR A 208 -18.77 3.71 14.40
CA TYR A 208 -19.85 2.86 14.96
C TYR A 208 -19.41 2.11 16.21
N GLY A 209 -18.15 2.30 16.65
CA GLY A 209 -17.60 1.64 17.83
C GLY A 209 -17.05 0.25 17.59
N THR A 210 -16.99 -0.20 16.34
CA THR A 210 -16.41 -1.49 15.95
C THR A 210 -14.88 -1.41 16.03
N PRO A 211 -14.19 -2.39 16.64
CA PRO A 211 -12.75 -2.45 16.63
C PRO A 211 -12.20 -2.54 15.21
N VAL A 212 -11.24 -1.70 14.90
CA VAL A 212 -10.58 -1.65 13.59
C VAL A 212 -9.07 -1.64 13.75
N ARG A 213 -8.35 -2.17 12.75
CA ARG A 213 -6.90 -2.07 12.67
C ARG A 213 -6.50 -0.64 12.25
N MET A 214 -5.48 -0.09 12.89
CA MET A 214 -4.83 1.14 12.44
C MET A 214 -3.43 0.85 11.91
N GLU A 215 -3.22 1.13 10.65
CA GLU A 215 -1.98 0.79 9.96
C GLU A 215 -1.01 1.97 9.88
N MET A 216 0.27 1.63 9.65
CA MET A 216 1.35 2.57 9.38
C MET A 216 1.45 3.73 10.36
N GLN A 217 1.28 3.44 11.65
CA GLN A 217 1.62 4.41 12.68
C GLN A 217 3.13 4.62 12.67
N ALA A 218 3.57 5.85 12.93
CA ALA A 218 4.99 6.18 12.96
C ALA A 218 5.38 6.74 14.31
N HIS A 219 6.56 6.35 14.79
CA HIS A 219 7.18 6.95 15.97
C HIS A 219 8.66 7.17 15.73
N THR A 220 9.19 8.27 16.32
CA THR A 220 10.61 8.62 16.20
C THR A 220 11.27 8.61 17.58
N PHE A 221 12.19 7.69 17.75
CA PHE A 221 13.06 7.63 18.92
C PHE A 221 14.30 8.50 18.72
N ARG A 222 14.74 9.18 19.76
CA ARG A 222 15.96 10.00 19.74
C ARG A 222 16.74 9.85 21.03
N ILE A 223 17.98 9.37 20.91
CA ILE A 223 18.95 9.38 21.99
C ILE A 223 19.77 10.65 21.84
N LYS A 224 19.71 11.54 22.84
CA LYS A 224 20.50 12.77 22.89
C LYS A 224 21.84 12.49 23.55
N ALA A 225 22.95 12.90 22.91
CA ALA A 225 24.24 12.91 23.55
C ALA A 225 24.53 14.30 24.20
N TYR A 226 25.31 14.27 25.24
CA TYR A 226 25.86 15.53 25.81
C TYR A 226 26.85 16.15 24.82
N ALA A 227 26.94 17.50 24.80
CA ALA A 227 27.79 18.27 23.89
C ALA A 227 29.27 17.94 24.08
N THR A 228 29.81 17.02 23.30
CA THR A 228 31.20 16.56 23.33
C THR A 228 31.78 16.54 21.91
N ALA A 229 33.07 16.20 21.80
CA ALA A 229 33.70 15.96 20.49
C ALA A 229 33.01 14.83 19.71
N LYS A 230 32.41 13.83 20.40
CA LYS A 230 31.65 12.75 19.81
C LYS A 230 30.32 13.24 19.23
N THR A 231 29.66 14.21 19.87
CA THR A 231 28.44 14.82 19.33
C THR A 231 28.70 15.51 17.99
N ARG A 232 29.80 16.27 17.89
CA ARG A 232 30.21 16.93 16.64
C ARG A 232 30.52 15.92 15.52
N LYS A 233 31.13 14.78 15.88
CA LYS A 233 31.35 13.69 14.92
C LYS A 233 29.99 13.10 14.43
N PHE A 234 29.09 12.83 15.36
CA PHE A 234 27.74 12.34 15.03
C PHE A 234 27.00 13.32 14.12
N GLU A 235 26.97 14.62 14.45
CA GLU A 235 26.28 15.63 13.63
C GLU A 235 26.83 15.67 12.20
N ARG A 236 28.14 15.60 12.02
CA ARG A 236 28.76 15.56 10.69
C ARG A 236 28.38 14.27 9.92
N GLU A 237 28.55 13.09 10.54
CA GLU A 237 28.27 11.81 9.90
C GLU A 237 26.76 11.66 9.60
N ASN A 238 25.90 12.15 10.49
CA ASN A 238 24.46 12.22 10.25
C ASN A 238 24.13 13.13 9.05
N GLN A 239 24.79 14.30 8.95
CA GLN A 239 24.57 15.19 7.80
C GLN A 239 25.04 14.55 6.50
N GLU A 240 26.22 13.92 6.48
CA GLU A 240 26.72 13.16 5.32
C GLU A 240 25.74 12.06 4.89
N TYR A 241 25.14 11.34 5.84
CA TYR A 241 24.12 10.33 5.60
C TYR A 241 22.84 10.92 4.97
N LEU A 242 22.34 12.03 5.52
CA LEU A 242 21.15 12.72 4.99
C LEU A 242 21.40 13.33 3.60
N ASP A 243 22.60 13.87 3.35
CA ASP A 243 22.99 14.39 2.05
C ASP A 243 23.06 13.27 0.99
N ALA A 244 23.54 12.09 1.37
CA ALA A 244 23.55 10.93 0.48
C ALA A 244 22.12 10.46 0.11
N ILE A 245 21.18 10.46 1.07
CA ILE A 245 19.76 10.17 0.83
C ILE A 245 19.18 11.21 -0.14
N LEU A 246 19.42 12.50 0.09
CA LEU A 246 18.93 13.56 -0.80
C LEU A 246 19.51 13.44 -2.22
N ALA A 247 20.80 13.12 -2.35
CA ALA A 247 21.44 12.91 -3.65
C ALA A 247 20.81 11.74 -4.41
N ALA A 248 20.56 10.62 -3.74
CA ALA A 248 19.88 9.47 -4.33
C ALA A 248 18.41 9.77 -4.70
N ALA A 249 17.70 10.54 -3.87
CA ALA A 249 16.33 10.98 -4.16
C ALA A 249 16.26 11.90 -5.39
N LYS A 250 17.22 12.81 -5.53
CA LYS A 250 17.36 13.68 -6.72
C LYS A 250 17.78 12.91 -7.98
N ALA A 251 18.43 11.77 -7.83
CA ALA A 251 18.75 10.85 -8.91
C ALA A 251 17.57 9.92 -9.28
N GLU A 252 16.34 10.32 -8.93
CA GLU A 252 15.07 9.66 -9.26
C GLU A 252 14.89 8.25 -8.65
N SER A 253 15.67 7.88 -7.63
CA SER A 253 15.43 6.64 -6.91
C SER A 253 14.16 6.74 -6.06
N ALA A 254 13.11 6.01 -6.47
CA ALA A 254 11.80 6.05 -5.84
C ALA A 254 11.85 5.70 -4.33
N LYS A 255 12.64 4.69 -3.97
CA LYS A 255 12.87 4.31 -2.57
C LYS A 255 13.49 5.45 -1.74
N TYR A 256 14.50 6.14 -2.29
CA TYR A 256 15.16 7.24 -1.56
C TYR A 256 14.32 8.52 -1.53
N GLN A 257 13.44 8.73 -2.52
CA GLN A 257 12.43 9.80 -2.48
C GLN A 257 11.43 9.56 -1.35
N TYR A 258 10.95 8.32 -1.21
CA TYR A 258 10.10 7.93 -0.08
C TYR A 258 10.82 8.11 1.26
N LEU A 259 12.04 7.62 1.37
CA LEU A 259 12.84 7.76 2.60
C LEU A 259 13.06 9.23 2.96
N TYR A 260 13.41 10.08 2.00
CA TYR A 260 13.57 11.51 2.22
C TYR A 260 12.28 12.17 2.70
N ALA A 261 11.14 11.84 2.08
CA ALA A 261 9.83 12.30 2.50
C ALA A 261 9.50 11.89 3.94
N LEU A 262 9.76 10.62 4.29
CA LEU A 262 9.55 10.07 5.62
C LEU A 262 10.39 10.80 6.69
N LEU A 263 11.66 11.07 6.40
CA LEU A 263 12.55 11.79 7.30
C LEU A 263 12.12 13.26 7.48
N ALA A 264 11.60 13.89 6.43
CA ALA A 264 11.03 15.23 6.50
C ALA A 264 9.72 15.25 7.33
N GLU A 265 8.81 14.33 7.10
CA GLU A 265 7.56 14.18 7.87
C GLU A 265 7.83 14.00 9.37
N ASN A 266 8.83 13.18 9.71
CA ASN A 266 9.26 12.91 11.08
C ASN A 266 10.23 13.95 11.66
N ARG A 267 10.45 15.06 10.97
CA ARG A 267 11.30 16.18 11.41
C ARG A 267 12.75 15.78 11.73
N ILE A 268 13.25 14.74 11.10
CA ILE A 268 14.70 14.44 11.07
C ILE A 268 15.38 15.44 10.14
N ILE A 269 14.74 15.71 9.00
CA ILE A 269 15.12 16.78 8.07
C ILE A 269 14.20 17.97 8.33
N SER A 270 14.78 19.13 8.65
CA SER A 270 14.02 20.36 8.87
C SER A 270 13.83 21.15 7.58
N GLY A 271 12.67 21.81 7.44
CA GLY A 271 12.39 22.74 6.34
C GLY A 271 12.06 22.09 4.99
N ALA A 272 11.95 20.77 4.92
CA ALA A 272 11.49 20.04 3.74
C ALA A 272 10.01 19.71 3.84
N ASP A 273 9.28 19.83 2.72
CA ASP A 273 7.90 19.37 2.58
C ASP A 273 7.91 17.92 2.13
N ALA A 274 7.22 17.04 2.87
CA ALA A 274 7.21 15.60 2.62
C ALA A 274 6.32 15.21 1.43
N LEU A 275 5.16 15.87 1.26
CA LEU A 275 4.16 15.47 0.27
C LEU A 275 4.66 15.45 -1.18
N PRO A 276 5.39 16.45 -1.67
CA PRO A 276 5.94 16.42 -3.03
C PRO A 276 6.90 15.25 -3.26
N TRP A 277 7.70 14.87 -2.26
CA TRP A 277 8.63 13.75 -2.35
C TRP A 277 7.92 12.38 -2.31
N TYR A 278 6.88 12.24 -1.49
CA TYR A 278 6.03 11.06 -1.52
C TYR A 278 5.33 10.92 -2.87
N LEU A 279 4.76 12.01 -3.42
CA LEU A 279 4.13 12.00 -4.73
C LEU A 279 5.14 11.62 -5.83
N GLN A 280 6.34 12.20 -5.81
CA GLN A 280 7.37 11.86 -6.78
C GLN A 280 7.77 10.37 -6.69
N SER A 281 7.93 9.85 -5.48
CA SER A 281 8.19 8.43 -5.26
C SER A 281 7.06 7.53 -5.78
N ALA A 282 5.80 7.93 -5.57
CA ALA A 282 4.63 7.20 -6.04
C ALA A 282 4.54 7.19 -7.58
N ILE A 283 4.82 8.34 -8.23
CA ILE A 283 4.88 8.46 -9.69
C ILE A 283 6.03 7.62 -10.28
N ASN A 284 7.14 7.49 -9.55
CA ASN A 284 8.27 6.64 -9.93
C ASN A 284 8.02 5.15 -9.64
N GLY A 285 6.82 4.77 -9.20
CA GLY A 285 6.35 3.40 -9.10
C GLY A 285 6.54 2.73 -7.74
N TYR A 286 6.96 3.45 -6.69
CA TYR A 286 7.18 2.84 -5.37
C TYR A 286 5.85 2.58 -4.64
N ALA A 287 5.45 1.30 -4.55
CA ALA A 287 4.16 0.91 -3.98
C ALA A 287 3.89 1.43 -2.55
N PRO A 288 4.86 1.46 -1.61
CA PRO A 288 4.64 2.08 -0.30
C PRO A 288 4.33 3.59 -0.38
N ALA A 289 4.87 4.30 -1.37
CA ALA A 289 4.53 5.70 -1.59
C ALA A 289 3.14 5.88 -2.20
N GLN A 290 2.74 4.99 -3.12
CA GLN A 290 1.39 4.94 -3.69
C GLN A 290 0.35 4.70 -2.60
N TYR A 291 0.59 3.72 -1.73
CA TYR A 291 -0.23 3.47 -0.55
C TYR A 291 -0.28 4.69 0.39
N ARG A 292 0.87 5.37 0.62
CA ARG A 292 0.92 6.60 1.43
C ARG A 292 0.09 7.73 0.83
N MET A 293 0.03 7.84 -0.50
CA MET A 293 -0.88 8.80 -1.18
C MET A 293 -2.35 8.47 -0.91
N ALA A 294 -2.72 7.19 -1.02
CA ALA A 294 -4.07 6.76 -0.69
C ALA A 294 -4.44 7.08 0.77
N GLN A 295 -3.58 6.73 1.73
CA GLN A 295 -3.80 7.05 3.15
C GLN A 295 -3.97 8.53 3.41
N CYS A 296 -3.13 9.38 2.81
CA CYS A 296 -3.25 10.83 2.92
C CYS A 296 -4.64 11.30 2.49
N LEU A 297 -5.14 10.80 1.36
CA LEU A 297 -6.43 11.16 0.77
C LEU A 297 -7.63 10.63 1.56
N VAL A 298 -7.51 9.44 2.18
CA VAL A 298 -8.54 8.89 3.09
C VAL A 298 -8.59 9.66 4.40
N THR A 299 -7.44 9.88 5.03
CA THR A 299 -7.37 10.43 6.40
C THR A 299 -7.34 11.95 6.46
N GLY A 300 -6.88 12.62 5.39
CA GLY A 300 -6.59 14.06 5.39
C GLY A 300 -5.28 14.41 6.10
N ASN A 301 -4.43 13.42 6.43
CA ASN A 301 -3.16 13.67 7.09
C ASN A 301 -2.07 14.05 6.07
N GLY A 302 -1.73 15.33 6.01
CA GLY A 302 -0.76 15.90 5.09
C GLY A 302 -1.33 16.34 3.74
N CYS A 303 -2.57 15.99 3.39
CA CYS A 303 -3.27 16.46 2.21
C CYS A 303 -4.78 16.61 2.44
N ASN A 304 -5.51 17.23 1.51
CA ASN A 304 -6.96 17.30 1.57
C ASN A 304 -7.57 15.90 1.31
N ARG A 305 -8.64 15.56 2.04
CA ARG A 305 -9.39 14.32 1.80
C ARG A 305 -10.02 14.33 0.41
N ASP A 306 -9.92 13.20 -0.30
CA ASP A 306 -10.54 12.96 -1.59
C ASP A 306 -10.67 11.45 -1.83
N GLN A 307 -11.88 10.92 -1.62
CA GLN A 307 -12.14 9.48 -1.68
C GLN A 307 -11.91 8.91 -3.08
N ASN A 308 -12.28 9.65 -4.13
CA ASN A 308 -12.10 9.17 -5.51
C ASN A 308 -10.61 9.00 -5.85
N LYS A 309 -9.80 9.99 -5.49
CA LYS A 309 -8.34 9.90 -5.67
C LYS A 309 -7.73 8.80 -4.79
N ALA A 310 -8.25 8.60 -3.57
CA ALA A 310 -7.79 7.54 -2.68
C ALA A 310 -8.00 6.16 -3.30
N VAL A 311 -9.19 5.87 -3.83
CA VAL A 311 -9.50 4.61 -4.52
C VAL A 311 -8.59 4.39 -5.72
N ASN A 312 -8.31 5.43 -6.50
CA ASN A 312 -7.38 5.32 -7.63
C ASN A 312 -5.96 4.95 -7.17
N TRP A 313 -5.44 5.59 -6.12
CA TRP A 313 -4.13 5.24 -5.57
C TRP A 313 -4.10 3.85 -4.91
N LEU A 314 -5.18 3.44 -4.24
CA LEU A 314 -5.29 2.07 -3.71
C LEU A 314 -5.23 1.04 -4.83
N ALA A 315 -5.95 1.27 -5.94
CA ALA A 315 -5.92 0.37 -7.09
C ALA A 315 -4.49 0.27 -7.69
N ILE A 316 -3.83 1.40 -7.90
CA ILE A 316 -2.46 1.46 -8.42
C ILE A 316 -1.48 0.73 -7.50
N SER A 317 -1.59 0.95 -6.18
CA SER A 317 -0.72 0.30 -5.19
C SER A 317 -0.99 -1.20 -5.09
N ALA A 318 -2.26 -1.61 -5.14
CA ALA A 318 -2.67 -3.02 -5.13
C ALA A 318 -2.17 -3.75 -6.38
N ASP A 319 -2.31 -3.16 -7.55
CA ASP A 319 -1.81 -3.69 -8.82
C ASP A 319 -0.27 -3.73 -8.86
N SER A 320 0.38 -2.88 -8.07
CA SER A 320 1.83 -2.93 -7.81
C SER A 320 2.21 -3.97 -6.74
N GLY A 321 1.27 -4.75 -6.21
CA GLY A 321 1.51 -5.87 -5.30
C GLY A 321 1.49 -5.52 -3.81
N ASP A 322 0.99 -4.35 -3.41
CA ASP A 322 0.86 -3.99 -1.99
C ASP A 322 -0.38 -4.66 -1.36
N ALA A 323 -0.16 -5.58 -0.42
CA ALA A 323 -1.23 -6.33 0.24
C ALA A 323 -2.19 -5.45 1.05
N LYS A 324 -1.68 -4.39 1.67
CA LYS A 324 -2.50 -3.46 2.47
C LYS A 324 -3.41 -2.63 1.56
N ALA A 325 -2.86 -2.15 0.43
CA ALA A 325 -3.65 -1.43 -0.56
C ALA A 325 -4.74 -2.33 -1.16
N ALA A 326 -4.41 -3.58 -1.50
CA ALA A 326 -5.37 -4.56 -2.01
C ALA A 326 -6.50 -4.81 -1.01
N TYR A 327 -6.16 -4.98 0.28
CA TYR A 327 -7.15 -5.15 1.34
C TYR A 327 -8.08 -3.93 1.47
N LEU A 328 -7.52 -2.71 1.58
CA LEU A 328 -8.33 -1.50 1.71
C LEU A 328 -9.19 -1.23 0.49
N LEU A 329 -8.68 -1.52 -0.72
CA LEU A 329 -9.47 -1.42 -1.93
C LEU A 329 -10.64 -2.41 -1.92
N ALA A 330 -10.41 -3.63 -1.42
CA ALA A 330 -11.47 -4.63 -1.30
C ALA A 330 -12.55 -4.15 -0.31
N GLN A 331 -12.19 -3.53 0.81
CA GLN A 331 -13.15 -2.94 1.76
C GLN A 331 -14.01 -1.86 1.07
N GLU A 332 -13.41 -0.96 0.31
CA GLU A 332 -14.13 0.05 -0.46
C GLU A 332 -15.09 -0.56 -1.50
N LEU A 333 -14.70 -1.69 -2.11
CA LEU A 333 -15.53 -2.40 -3.10
C LEU A 333 -16.62 -3.27 -2.46
N LEU A 334 -16.54 -3.57 -1.15
CA LEU A 334 -17.55 -4.29 -0.36
C LEU A 334 -18.54 -3.35 0.33
N ASP A 335 -18.26 -2.04 0.41
CA ASP A 335 -19.23 -1.09 0.95
C ASP A 335 -20.40 -0.91 -0.03
N SER A 336 -21.56 -1.44 0.35
CA SER A 336 -22.79 -1.36 -0.46
C SER A 336 -23.29 0.07 -0.70
N ASN A 337 -22.83 1.05 0.07
CA ASN A 337 -23.13 2.47 -0.13
C ASN A 337 -22.17 3.12 -1.14
N ASN A 338 -21.08 2.44 -1.50
CA ASN A 338 -20.11 2.95 -2.45
C ASN A 338 -20.61 2.76 -3.89
N VAL A 339 -20.49 3.80 -4.72
CA VAL A 339 -20.81 3.75 -6.16
C VAL A 339 -20.02 2.68 -6.92
N ASN A 340 -18.86 2.28 -6.38
CA ASN A 340 -17.97 1.27 -6.96
C ASN A 340 -18.21 -0.14 -6.38
N TYR A 341 -19.30 -0.37 -5.62
CA TYR A 341 -19.61 -1.67 -5.03
C TYR A 341 -19.47 -2.82 -6.04
N ASN A 342 -18.56 -3.74 -5.77
CA ASN A 342 -18.28 -4.90 -6.62
C ASN A 342 -17.63 -6.04 -5.82
N PRO A 343 -18.42 -6.93 -5.20
CA PRO A 343 -17.90 -7.99 -4.34
C PRO A 343 -17.04 -9.02 -5.09
N HIS A 344 -17.25 -9.25 -6.39
CA HIS A 344 -16.39 -10.15 -7.18
C HIS A 344 -14.98 -9.57 -7.36
N LYS A 345 -14.90 -8.28 -7.66
CA LYS A 345 -13.60 -7.59 -7.76
C LYS A 345 -12.91 -7.52 -6.40
N ALA A 346 -13.68 -7.28 -5.33
CA ALA A 346 -13.18 -7.30 -3.96
C ALA A 346 -12.59 -8.66 -3.59
N ALA A 347 -13.28 -9.76 -3.92
CA ALA A 347 -12.78 -11.12 -3.70
C ALA A 347 -11.39 -11.33 -4.34
N GLY A 348 -11.18 -10.82 -5.56
CA GLY A 348 -9.87 -10.89 -6.22
C GLY A 348 -8.76 -10.16 -5.47
N TYR A 349 -9.04 -8.95 -4.97
CA TYR A 349 -8.06 -8.20 -4.18
C TYR A 349 -7.82 -8.82 -2.80
N LEU A 350 -8.86 -9.34 -2.13
CA LEU A 350 -8.70 -10.10 -0.89
C LEU A 350 -7.84 -11.35 -1.09
N GLU A 351 -8.01 -12.06 -2.20
CA GLU A 351 -7.19 -13.22 -2.54
C GLU A 351 -5.71 -12.84 -2.70
N VAL A 352 -5.42 -11.76 -3.43
CA VAL A 352 -4.05 -11.26 -3.62
C VAL A 352 -3.39 -10.91 -2.27
N ALA A 353 -4.12 -10.24 -1.38
CA ALA A 353 -3.61 -9.87 -0.07
C ALA A 353 -3.47 -11.09 0.86
N ALA A 354 -4.41 -12.04 0.81
CA ALA A 354 -4.35 -13.28 1.60
C ALA A 354 -3.18 -14.20 1.18
N LEU A 355 -2.84 -14.24 -0.12
CA LEU A 355 -1.67 -14.97 -0.62
C LEU A 355 -0.34 -14.40 -0.10
N GLN A 356 -0.33 -13.14 0.32
CA GLN A 356 0.81 -12.49 0.99
C GLN A 356 0.74 -12.61 2.52
N GLU A 357 -0.10 -13.51 3.03
CA GLU A 357 -0.27 -13.77 4.47
C GLU A 357 -0.75 -12.54 5.26
N TYR A 358 -1.41 -11.57 4.59
CA TYR A 358 -1.96 -10.42 5.26
C TYR A 358 -3.23 -10.83 6.04
N MET A 359 -3.09 -10.90 7.37
CA MET A 359 -4.08 -11.51 8.27
C MET A 359 -5.50 -10.92 8.13
N PRO A 360 -5.73 -9.60 8.04
CA PRO A 360 -7.05 -9.05 7.84
C PRO A 360 -7.71 -9.56 6.55
N ALA A 361 -6.95 -9.66 5.46
CA ALA A 361 -7.46 -10.16 4.19
C ALA A 361 -7.80 -11.66 4.24
N ILE A 362 -7.01 -12.46 4.96
CA ILE A 362 -7.31 -13.89 5.17
C ILE A 362 -8.67 -14.03 5.86
N ALA A 363 -8.90 -13.27 6.93
CA ALA A 363 -10.15 -13.32 7.71
C ALA A 363 -11.36 -12.88 6.87
N ASP A 364 -11.26 -11.74 6.19
CA ASP A 364 -12.36 -11.16 5.44
C ASP A 364 -12.64 -11.94 4.14
N TYR A 365 -11.61 -12.49 3.51
CA TYR A 365 -11.79 -13.37 2.34
C TYR A 365 -12.49 -14.68 2.73
N ALA A 366 -12.07 -15.28 3.85
CA ALA A 366 -12.73 -16.47 4.37
C ALA A 366 -14.21 -16.19 4.71
N ALA A 367 -14.48 -15.04 5.36
CA ALA A 367 -15.84 -14.62 5.69
C ALA A 367 -16.70 -14.39 4.43
N LEU A 368 -16.17 -13.69 3.43
CA LEU A 368 -16.85 -13.45 2.15
C LEU A 368 -17.22 -14.75 1.46
N LEU A 369 -16.30 -15.71 1.40
CA LEU A 369 -16.55 -17.02 0.79
C LEU A 369 -17.52 -17.90 1.57
N ALA A 370 -17.62 -17.74 2.90
CA ALA A 370 -18.54 -18.50 3.74
C ALA A 370 -19.95 -17.90 3.75
N MET A 371 -20.08 -16.57 3.77
CA MET A 371 -21.30 -15.88 4.17
C MET A 371 -21.86 -14.92 3.11
N SER A 372 -21.28 -14.84 1.91
CA SER A 372 -21.78 -13.95 0.86
C SER A 372 -23.25 -14.23 0.51
N ASP A 373 -24.05 -13.19 0.32
CA ASP A 373 -25.41 -13.31 -0.22
C ASP A 373 -25.41 -13.76 -1.69
N ASP A 374 -24.32 -13.53 -2.41
CA ASP A 374 -24.14 -14.02 -3.77
C ASP A 374 -23.65 -15.47 -3.78
N PRO A 375 -24.50 -16.43 -4.20
CA PRO A 375 -24.12 -17.85 -4.21
C PRO A 375 -22.91 -18.15 -5.10
N THR A 376 -22.61 -17.29 -6.09
CA THR A 376 -21.48 -17.50 -7.01
C THR A 376 -20.13 -17.19 -6.36
N LEU A 377 -20.13 -16.47 -5.25
CA LEU A 377 -18.95 -16.20 -4.41
C LEU A 377 -18.73 -17.24 -3.32
N ARG A 378 -19.76 -18.04 -2.98
CA ARG A 378 -19.66 -19.01 -1.88
C ARG A 378 -18.75 -20.19 -2.23
N ASP A 379 -17.76 -20.44 -1.39
CA ASP A 379 -16.92 -21.64 -1.38
C ASP A 379 -16.58 -22.03 0.07
N PRO A 380 -17.47 -22.80 0.75
CA PRO A 380 -17.25 -23.21 2.13
C PRO A 380 -15.94 -23.99 2.36
N ASN A 381 -15.48 -24.76 1.35
CA ASN A 381 -14.22 -25.49 1.45
C ASN A 381 -13.01 -24.55 1.43
N LYS A 382 -13.02 -23.55 0.56
CA LYS A 382 -11.95 -22.53 0.52
C LYS A 382 -12.00 -21.65 1.76
N ALA A 383 -13.19 -21.24 2.20
CA ALA A 383 -13.41 -20.50 3.44
C ALA A 383 -12.83 -21.24 4.65
N PHE A 384 -13.11 -22.53 4.78
CA PHE A 384 -12.56 -23.38 5.83
C PHE A 384 -11.02 -23.38 5.83
N ARG A 385 -10.39 -23.61 4.66
CA ARG A 385 -8.92 -23.62 4.57
C ARG A 385 -8.27 -22.30 4.94
N LEU A 386 -8.85 -21.20 4.47
CA LEU A 386 -8.36 -19.84 4.80
C LEU A 386 -8.51 -19.52 6.29
N ALA A 387 -9.67 -19.86 6.88
CA ALA A 387 -9.89 -19.64 8.30
C ALA A 387 -8.93 -20.49 9.17
N GLU A 388 -8.64 -21.73 8.81
CA GLU A 388 -7.61 -22.54 9.49
C GLU A 388 -6.20 -21.97 9.31
N GLN A 389 -5.88 -21.43 8.13
CA GLN A 389 -4.61 -20.70 7.90
C GLN A 389 -4.50 -19.48 8.81
N GLY A 390 -5.54 -18.67 8.91
CA GLY A 390 -5.57 -17.49 9.77
C GLY A 390 -5.43 -17.87 11.27
N ARG A 391 -6.02 -18.99 11.70
CA ARG A 391 -5.88 -19.50 13.07
C ARG A 391 -4.46 -19.90 13.46
N ALA A 392 -3.61 -20.22 12.51
CA ALA A 392 -2.19 -20.43 12.79
C ALA A 392 -1.50 -19.15 13.28
N ILE A 393 -2.04 -17.98 12.94
CA ILE A 393 -1.53 -16.66 13.34
C ILE A 393 -2.25 -16.19 14.63
N ASP A 394 -3.59 -16.24 14.67
CA ASP A 394 -4.41 -15.93 15.85
C ASP A 394 -5.48 -17.03 16.05
N ALA A 395 -5.15 -18.03 16.89
CA ALA A 395 -5.95 -19.24 17.10
C ALA A 395 -7.38 -18.96 17.58
N ASN A 396 -7.57 -17.88 18.30
CA ASN A 396 -8.84 -17.51 18.94
C ASN A 396 -9.42 -16.20 18.36
N ASN A 397 -9.11 -15.87 17.11
CA ASN A 397 -9.71 -14.72 16.45
C ASN A 397 -11.23 -14.93 16.26
N PRO A 398 -12.10 -14.07 16.81
CA PRO A 398 -13.55 -14.25 16.74
C PRO A 398 -14.09 -14.34 15.32
N ASN A 399 -13.57 -13.54 14.38
CA ASN A 399 -13.99 -13.56 12.98
C ASN A 399 -13.66 -14.89 12.29
N LEU A 400 -12.47 -15.43 12.56
CA LEU A 400 -12.09 -16.75 12.01
C LEU A 400 -12.90 -17.88 12.61
N LEU A 401 -13.17 -17.84 13.93
CA LEU A 401 -14.00 -18.84 14.60
C LEU A 401 -15.44 -18.82 14.07
N SER A 402 -16.02 -17.63 13.85
CA SER A 402 -17.35 -17.51 13.27
C SER A 402 -17.40 -18.01 11.82
N THR A 403 -16.39 -17.67 11.00
CA THR A 403 -16.26 -18.17 9.64
C THR A 403 -16.14 -19.69 9.58
N LEU A 404 -15.35 -20.30 10.46
CA LEU A 404 -15.27 -21.75 10.58
C LEU A 404 -16.60 -22.36 11.01
N GLY A 405 -17.31 -21.69 11.93
CA GLY A 405 -18.65 -22.11 12.35
C GLY A 405 -19.60 -22.24 11.17
N VAL A 406 -19.69 -21.20 10.37
CA VAL A 406 -20.52 -21.19 9.15
C VAL A 406 -20.04 -22.22 8.15
N ALA A 407 -18.74 -22.28 7.87
CA ALA A 407 -18.21 -23.26 6.92
C ALA A 407 -18.51 -24.71 7.33
N PHE A 408 -18.41 -25.05 8.63
CA PHE A 408 -18.80 -26.37 9.13
C PHE A 408 -20.30 -26.67 8.92
N ILE A 409 -21.16 -25.69 9.14
CA ILE A 409 -22.61 -25.86 8.94
C ILE A 409 -22.92 -26.09 7.45
N GLU A 410 -22.38 -25.27 6.57
CA GLU A 410 -22.54 -25.39 5.11
C GLU A 410 -21.98 -26.72 4.59
N LEU A 411 -20.99 -27.30 5.27
CA LEU A 411 -20.45 -28.65 4.97
C LEU A 411 -21.21 -29.79 5.68
N GLY A 412 -22.39 -29.51 6.28
CA GLY A 412 -23.26 -30.50 6.94
C GLY A 412 -22.82 -30.91 8.34
N GLN A 413 -21.91 -30.20 8.98
CA GLN A 413 -21.39 -30.50 10.32
C GLN A 413 -22.00 -29.55 11.37
N GLN A 414 -23.33 -29.50 11.47
CA GLN A 414 -24.12 -28.55 12.26
C GLN A 414 -23.60 -28.38 13.71
N GLY A 415 -23.45 -29.46 14.45
CA GLY A 415 -23.05 -29.37 15.88
C GLY A 415 -21.63 -28.81 16.10
N ARG A 416 -20.70 -29.07 15.16
CA ARG A 416 -19.35 -28.48 15.20
C ARG A 416 -19.41 -27.00 14.88
N GLY A 417 -20.20 -26.62 13.88
CA GLY A 417 -20.37 -25.25 13.48
C GLY A 417 -20.95 -24.38 14.60
N GLU A 418 -22.05 -24.84 15.23
CA GLU A 418 -22.64 -24.12 16.38
C GLU A 418 -21.66 -23.98 17.55
N SER A 419 -20.82 -24.98 17.81
CA SER A 419 -19.80 -24.91 18.86
C SER A 419 -18.77 -23.82 18.54
N MET A 420 -18.34 -23.69 17.28
CA MET A 420 -17.43 -22.64 16.85
C MET A 420 -18.07 -21.25 16.92
N LEU A 421 -19.33 -21.09 16.54
CA LEU A 421 -20.05 -19.81 16.66
C LEU A 421 -20.18 -19.37 18.12
N ARG A 422 -20.45 -20.29 19.04
CA ARG A 422 -20.49 -19.97 20.50
C ARG A 422 -19.09 -19.57 21.00
N GLN A 423 -18.05 -20.27 20.59
CA GLN A 423 -16.67 -19.91 20.95
C GLN A 423 -16.31 -18.52 20.40
N ALA A 424 -16.68 -18.21 19.15
CA ALA A 424 -16.49 -16.87 18.57
C ALA A 424 -17.11 -15.77 19.41
N LEU A 425 -18.36 -15.97 19.87
CA LEU A 425 -19.07 -15.02 20.72
C LEU A 425 -18.38 -14.85 22.08
N GLU A 426 -17.91 -15.95 22.72
CA GLU A 426 -17.17 -15.89 23.98
C GLU A 426 -15.86 -15.13 23.86
N GLU A 427 -15.10 -15.41 22.79
CA GLU A 427 -13.84 -14.72 22.52
C GLU A 427 -14.05 -13.24 22.19
N ALA A 428 -15.09 -12.88 21.42
CA ALA A 428 -15.45 -11.50 21.14
C ALA A 428 -15.79 -10.74 22.44
N ARG A 429 -16.53 -11.38 23.37
CA ARG A 429 -16.82 -10.82 24.70
C ARG A 429 -15.54 -10.63 25.53
N SER A 430 -14.66 -11.60 25.54
CA SER A 430 -13.39 -11.54 26.29
C SER A 430 -12.48 -10.41 25.81
N ARG A 431 -12.55 -10.10 24.51
CA ARG A 431 -11.78 -9.02 23.85
C ARG A 431 -12.49 -7.65 23.90
N ASN A 432 -13.67 -7.55 24.48
CA ASN A 432 -14.52 -6.35 24.46
C ASN A 432 -14.87 -5.87 23.06
N TRP A 433 -15.05 -6.78 22.11
CA TRP A 433 -15.54 -6.48 20.79
C TRP A 433 -17.06 -6.25 20.79
N THR A 434 -17.58 -5.63 19.73
CA THR A 434 -19.03 -5.56 19.47
C THR A 434 -19.54 -6.97 19.19
N ILE A 435 -20.48 -7.45 20.01
CA ILE A 435 -20.93 -8.86 19.97
C ILE A 435 -22.20 -9.08 19.14
N GLN A 436 -22.91 -8.02 18.77
CA GLN A 436 -24.22 -8.14 18.10
C GLN A 436 -24.16 -9.01 16.86
N ASN A 437 -23.17 -8.79 15.98
CA ASN A 437 -23.02 -9.59 14.76
C ASN A 437 -22.80 -11.08 15.05
N PHE A 438 -22.09 -11.43 16.13
CA PHE A 438 -21.88 -12.83 16.52
C PHE A 438 -23.13 -13.45 17.14
N GLU A 439 -23.93 -12.68 17.87
CA GLU A 439 -25.24 -13.12 18.42
C GLU A 439 -26.24 -13.35 17.30
N ASP A 440 -26.36 -12.42 16.36
CA ASP A 440 -27.25 -12.52 15.21
C ASP A 440 -26.88 -13.74 14.34
N LEU A 441 -25.58 -13.91 14.02
CA LEU A 441 -25.10 -15.05 13.24
C LEU A 441 -25.41 -16.39 13.93
N LEU A 442 -25.19 -16.49 15.25
CA LEU A 442 -25.52 -17.70 16.02
C LEU A 442 -27.03 -17.98 15.99
N ALA A 443 -27.86 -16.94 16.13
CA ALA A 443 -29.32 -17.08 16.11
C ALA A 443 -29.84 -17.55 14.73
N ASP A 444 -29.31 -16.98 13.64
CA ASP A 444 -29.71 -17.33 12.27
C ASP A 444 -29.48 -18.82 11.98
N TYR A 445 -28.33 -19.34 12.35
CA TYR A 445 -28.01 -20.77 12.11
C TYR A 445 -28.65 -21.72 13.10
N GLN A 446 -29.10 -21.28 14.29
CA GLN A 446 -29.90 -22.09 15.22
C GLN A 446 -31.36 -22.18 14.78
N THR A 447 -31.96 -21.11 14.28
CA THR A 447 -33.34 -21.11 13.77
C THR A 447 -33.50 -21.94 12.50
N ALA A 448 -32.49 -21.93 11.63
CA ALA A 448 -32.47 -22.79 10.43
C ALA A 448 -32.48 -24.29 10.78
N SER A 449 -31.82 -24.69 11.87
CA SER A 449 -31.81 -26.09 12.34
C SER A 449 -33.12 -26.55 12.96
N ALA A 450 -33.87 -25.66 13.61
CA ALA A 450 -35.15 -25.98 14.22
C ALA A 450 -36.32 -26.14 13.22
N GLY A 451 -36.18 -25.59 12.01
CA GLY A 451 -37.18 -25.68 10.95
C GLY A 451 -37.04 -26.91 10.01
N THR A 452 -35.98 -27.68 10.18
CA THR A 452 -35.69 -28.87 9.35
C THR A 452 -35.91 -30.21 10.05
N ASN A 453 -36.49 -30.24 11.28
CA ASN A 453 -36.90 -31.46 12.01
C ASN A 453 -38.40 -31.72 11.92
#